data_683d1277d2861df7520641d9a5141abe
#
_entry.id   683d1277d2861df7520641d9a5141abe
#
_cell.length_a   1.000
_cell.length_b   1.000
_cell.length_c   1.000
_cell.angle_alpha   90.00
_cell.angle_beta   90.00
_cell.angle_gamma   90.00
#
_symmetry.space_group_name_H-M   'P 1'
#
loop_
_entity.id
_entity.type
_entity.pdbx_description
1 polymer ?
#
loop_
_entity_poly.entity_id
_entity_poly.type
_entity_poly.pdbx_seq_one_letter_code
_entity_poly.pdbx_strand_id
1 'polypeptide(L)'
;MVEVIKKGAYLVDGQIVYADQAQNVASPDEAREKTIAYSILRAHNKGKDPKKMQIKFDALISHDITFFGIIQTAKASGLKEFPIPYAMTNCHNSLCAVGGTINEDDHAFGLSAAKKYGGIYVPANQAVIHQYARERLAGCGKMILGSDSHTRYGAYGCLGVGEGGGELVKQLLENTYDVAAPEVVMVYLDGKPRKGVGPQDVAIALVAATFPNGDVKNKVLEFVGPGVKELSCDFRIGVDVMTTETSCLTSVWVTDEKVKAYYENIGRPEDFKELQPENGAYYDSVVHIDLSKVECMIALPFHPSIAYTIHELQADPEGIFKKVEEACNKQLGGKVKMDLCRNIVDGKVTCDQGVIVGCSGGMYENIVEAAAILKDQSIGNGYFDMSVYASSTPINLAITKNGTAATLMEAGAVMKPSFCGPCFGAGDTPANNALSIRHATRNFANREGSKPGNGQISAVALMDARSIAATARNGGVLTAATDVDYESPSAEDLKYTYDGSVYAKRCYEGFGKADPSAELRYGPNIKDWPAMPALEDDLLVKLCAVIHDPVTTTD
;
A
#
# COMPACT_ATOMS: atom_id res chain seq x y z
N MET A 1 18.59 -11.94 7.97
CA MET A 1 17.66 -10.93 7.44
C MET A 1 16.22 -11.30 7.82
N VAL A 2 15.52 -12.14 7.06
CA VAL A 2 14.17 -12.61 7.39
C VAL A 2 14.16 -14.12 7.51
N GLU A 3 13.57 -14.64 8.59
CA GLU A 3 13.43 -16.07 8.85
C GLU A 3 11.95 -16.40 9.08
N VAL A 4 11.43 -17.40 8.35
CA VAL A 4 10.05 -17.90 8.50
C VAL A 4 10.06 -19.20 9.30
N ILE A 5 9.43 -19.20 10.46
CA ILE A 5 9.40 -20.32 11.40
C ILE A 5 7.97 -20.85 11.47
N LYS A 6 7.74 -22.02 10.88
CA LYS A 6 6.42 -22.67 10.75
C LYS A 6 6.04 -23.45 12.01
N LYS A 7 6.22 -22.80 13.16
CA LYS A 7 5.87 -23.35 14.49
C LYS A 7 5.07 -22.32 15.25
N GLY A 8 4.07 -22.79 15.99
CA GLY A 8 3.35 -21.95 16.93
C GLY A 8 4.27 -21.45 18.05
N ALA A 9 4.03 -20.22 18.48
CA ALA A 9 4.80 -19.60 19.56
C ALA A 9 3.92 -18.70 20.43
N TYR A 10 4.36 -18.52 21.67
CA TYR A 10 3.82 -17.57 22.61
C TYR A 10 4.75 -16.36 22.74
N LEU A 11 4.19 -15.19 22.94
CA LEU A 11 4.95 -14.00 23.33
C LEU A 11 4.88 -13.89 24.86
N VAL A 12 5.97 -14.26 25.54
CA VAL A 12 6.06 -14.25 27.00
C VAL A 12 7.12 -13.23 27.44
N ASP A 13 6.71 -12.24 28.20
CA ASP A 13 7.59 -11.14 28.66
C ASP A 13 8.39 -10.49 27.51
N GLY A 14 7.74 -10.35 26.36
CA GLY A 14 8.33 -9.77 25.13
C GLY A 14 9.29 -10.70 24.38
N GLN A 15 9.41 -11.98 24.78
CA GLN A 15 10.28 -12.97 24.15
C GLN A 15 9.47 -14.07 23.44
N ILE A 16 10.04 -14.62 22.38
CA ILE A 16 9.45 -15.73 21.64
C ILE A 16 9.69 -17.03 22.44
N VAL A 17 8.62 -17.72 22.79
CA VAL A 17 8.66 -19.05 23.39
C VAL A 17 7.89 -20.02 22.50
N TYR A 18 8.58 -20.95 21.85
CA TYR A 18 7.93 -21.91 20.96
C TYR A 18 6.98 -22.84 21.70
N ALA A 19 5.88 -23.21 21.05
CA ALA A 19 4.80 -23.98 21.67
C ALA A 19 5.25 -25.35 22.23
N ASP A 20 6.25 -25.98 21.59
CA ASP A 20 6.86 -27.23 22.03
C ASP A 20 7.76 -27.08 23.28
N GLN A 21 8.09 -25.86 23.68
CA GLN A 21 8.92 -25.51 24.82
C GLN A 21 8.14 -24.76 25.92
N ALA A 22 6.95 -24.30 25.62
CA ALA A 22 6.16 -23.48 26.52
C ALA A 22 5.59 -24.33 27.69
N GLN A 23 5.69 -23.80 28.91
CA GLN A 23 5.15 -24.39 30.12
C GLN A 23 4.21 -23.40 30.81
N ASN A 24 3.17 -23.92 31.45
CA ASN A 24 2.19 -23.13 32.21
C ASN A 24 1.52 -22.00 31.38
N VAL A 25 1.26 -22.25 30.10
CA VAL A 25 0.56 -21.33 29.19
C VAL A 25 -0.87 -21.81 28.93
N ALA A 26 -1.75 -20.88 28.54
CA ALA A 26 -3.10 -21.21 28.09
C ALA A 26 -3.06 -22.03 26.79
N SER A 27 -4.16 -22.68 26.44
CA SER A 27 -4.28 -23.38 25.16
C SER A 27 -4.11 -22.39 23.98
N PRO A 28 -3.65 -22.84 22.79
CA PRO A 28 -3.49 -21.97 21.62
C PRO A 28 -4.74 -21.15 21.30
N ASP A 29 -5.93 -21.73 21.36
CA ASP A 29 -7.18 -21.05 21.05
C ASP A 29 -7.51 -19.94 22.08
N GLU A 30 -7.32 -20.21 23.37
CA GLU A 30 -7.51 -19.20 24.44
C GLU A 30 -6.43 -18.12 24.37
N ALA A 31 -5.20 -18.48 24.09
CA ALA A 31 -4.08 -17.54 24.04
C ALA A 31 -4.07 -16.67 22.78
N ARG A 32 -4.69 -17.13 21.68
CA ARG A 32 -4.88 -16.32 20.46
C ARG A 32 -5.80 -15.13 20.72
N GLU A 33 -6.78 -15.25 21.61
CA GLU A 33 -7.64 -14.14 22.02
C GLU A 33 -6.86 -12.98 22.68
N LYS A 34 -5.62 -13.22 23.14
CA LYS A 34 -4.73 -12.20 23.73
C LYS A 34 -3.96 -11.37 22.71
N THR A 35 -4.05 -11.67 21.41
CA THR A 35 -3.42 -10.89 20.34
C THR A 35 -4.16 -9.57 20.12
N ILE A 36 -3.47 -8.55 19.63
CA ILE A 36 -4.10 -7.28 19.22
C ILE A 36 -5.12 -7.55 18.12
N ALA A 37 -4.76 -8.40 17.16
CA ALA A 37 -5.63 -8.78 16.04
C ALA A 37 -6.98 -9.28 16.53
N TYR A 38 -7.01 -10.24 17.46
CA TYR A 38 -8.26 -10.78 17.97
C TYR A 38 -9.03 -9.80 18.85
N SER A 39 -8.35 -8.95 19.61
CA SER A 39 -9.03 -7.90 20.39
C SER A 39 -9.84 -6.97 19.50
N ILE A 40 -9.29 -6.60 18.32
CA ILE A 40 -9.98 -5.74 17.35
C ILE A 40 -11.07 -6.52 16.61
N LEU A 41 -10.76 -7.70 16.09
CA LEU A 41 -11.72 -8.53 15.36
C LEU A 41 -12.95 -8.87 16.21
N ARG A 42 -12.77 -9.21 17.48
CA ARG A 42 -13.88 -9.51 18.41
C ARG A 42 -14.76 -8.31 18.68
N ALA A 43 -14.19 -7.12 18.81
CA ALA A 43 -14.96 -5.89 19.01
C ALA A 43 -15.90 -5.59 17.83
N HIS A 44 -15.53 -6.00 16.61
CA HIS A 44 -16.29 -5.75 15.37
C HIS A 44 -17.14 -6.94 14.92
N ASN A 45 -16.96 -8.12 15.53
CA ASN A 45 -17.72 -9.32 15.17
C ASN A 45 -19.14 -9.28 15.75
N LYS A 46 -20.14 -9.44 14.88
CA LYS A 46 -21.57 -9.56 15.24
C LYS A 46 -22.07 -11.01 15.21
N GLY A 47 -21.21 -11.93 14.68
CA GLY A 47 -21.51 -13.36 14.63
C GLY A 47 -21.40 -14.05 15.98
N LYS A 48 -22.04 -15.21 16.10
CA LYS A 48 -22.01 -16.05 17.31
C LYS A 48 -21.05 -17.24 17.17
N ASP A 49 -20.72 -17.62 15.93
CA ASP A 49 -19.80 -18.73 15.66
C ASP A 49 -18.34 -18.25 15.82
N PRO A 50 -17.56 -18.81 16.75
CA PRO A 50 -16.17 -18.39 16.95
C PRO A 50 -15.27 -18.68 15.73
N LYS A 51 -15.68 -19.59 14.85
CA LYS A 51 -14.93 -19.95 13.62
C LYS A 51 -15.33 -19.15 12.40
N LYS A 52 -16.46 -18.41 12.46
CA LYS A 52 -16.97 -17.57 11.37
C LYS A 52 -17.30 -16.20 11.92
N MET A 53 -16.50 -15.22 11.57
CA MET A 53 -16.69 -13.85 12.01
C MET A 53 -17.58 -13.12 11.02
N GLN A 54 -18.49 -12.29 11.54
CA GLN A 54 -19.38 -11.41 10.80
C GLN A 54 -19.05 -9.96 11.14
N ILE A 55 -18.12 -9.38 10.38
CA ILE A 55 -17.50 -8.10 10.72
C ILE A 55 -18.33 -6.93 10.23
N LYS A 56 -18.45 -5.91 11.08
CA LYS A 56 -18.90 -4.55 10.75
C LYS A 56 -17.72 -3.60 10.82
N PHE A 57 -17.54 -2.78 9.81
CA PHE A 57 -16.45 -1.81 9.75
C PHE A 57 -16.88 -0.43 10.28
N ASP A 58 -15.91 0.37 10.74
CA ASP A 58 -16.13 1.73 11.23
C ASP A 58 -16.20 2.76 10.10
N ALA A 59 -15.52 2.49 8.99
CA ALA A 59 -15.53 3.36 7.83
C ALA A 59 -15.24 2.58 6.54
N LEU A 60 -15.63 3.18 5.42
CA LEU A 60 -15.34 2.71 4.07
C LEU A 60 -14.49 3.73 3.32
N ILE A 61 -13.68 3.23 2.37
CA ILE A 61 -12.92 4.09 1.48
C ILE A 61 -12.79 3.48 0.09
N SER A 62 -12.92 4.31 -0.95
CA SER A 62 -12.81 3.91 -2.35
C SER A 62 -12.08 4.94 -3.19
N HIS A 63 -11.62 4.52 -4.34
CA HIS A 63 -11.06 5.39 -5.37
C HIS A 63 -11.98 5.50 -6.60
N ASP A 64 -11.66 6.43 -7.48
CA ASP A 64 -12.46 6.83 -8.64
C ASP A 64 -12.60 5.77 -9.76
N ILE A 65 -11.87 4.66 -9.69
CA ILE A 65 -12.15 3.51 -10.58
C ILE A 65 -13.30 2.65 -10.05
N THR A 66 -13.58 2.68 -8.75
CA THR A 66 -14.49 1.72 -8.11
C THR A 66 -15.76 2.35 -7.50
N PHE A 67 -15.69 3.59 -6.94
CA PHE A 67 -16.81 4.12 -6.15
C PHE A 67 -18.11 4.28 -6.95
N PHE A 68 -18.05 4.65 -8.24
CA PHE A 68 -19.26 4.82 -9.02
C PHE A 68 -20.01 3.49 -9.19
N GLY A 69 -19.32 2.39 -9.48
CA GLY A 69 -19.94 1.06 -9.56
C GLY A 69 -20.49 0.58 -8.22
N ILE A 70 -19.77 0.85 -7.12
CA ILE A 70 -20.24 0.54 -5.75
C ILE A 70 -21.55 1.30 -5.47
N ILE A 71 -21.57 2.60 -5.72
CA ILE A 71 -22.76 3.46 -5.45
C ILE A 71 -23.94 3.03 -6.31
N GLN A 72 -23.74 2.75 -7.60
CA GLN A 72 -24.81 2.32 -8.48
C GLN A 72 -25.38 0.96 -8.07
N THR A 73 -24.53 0.02 -7.68
CA THR A 73 -24.98 -1.29 -7.19
C THR A 73 -25.74 -1.15 -5.88
N ALA A 74 -25.24 -0.36 -4.93
CA ALA A 74 -25.93 -0.10 -3.67
C ALA A 74 -27.27 0.63 -3.90
N LYS A 75 -27.31 1.63 -4.82
CA LYS A 75 -28.53 2.32 -5.21
C LYS A 75 -29.57 1.36 -5.78
N ALA A 76 -29.18 0.49 -6.71
CA ALA A 76 -30.07 -0.52 -7.29
C ALA A 76 -30.60 -1.52 -6.25
N SER A 77 -29.85 -1.71 -5.15
CA SER A 77 -30.20 -2.57 -4.02
C SER A 77 -30.93 -1.84 -2.88
N GLY A 78 -31.32 -0.58 -3.08
CA GLY A 78 -32.16 0.16 -2.14
C GLY A 78 -31.44 1.10 -1.17
N LEU A 79 -30.18 1.45 -1.44
CA LEU A 79 -29.43 2.44 -0.65
C LEU A 79 -30.20 3.76 -0.52
N LYS A 80 -30.31 4.27 0.70
CA LYS A 80 -30.95 5.56 1.01
C LYS A 80 -29.94 6.61 1.48
N GLU A 81 -29.02 6.22 2.35
CA GLU A 81 -27.93 7.03 2.86
C GLU A 81 -26.75 6.13 3.27
N PHE A 82 -25.56 6.68 3.43
CA PHE A 82 -24.41 5.93 3.91
C PHE A 82 -24.50 5.75 5.43
N PRO A 83 -24.59 4.49 5.92
CA PRO A 83 -24.79 4.22 7.34
C PRO A 83 -23.52 4.46 8.19
N ILE A 84 -22.36 4.48 7.57
CA ILE A 84 -21.04 4.73 8.18
C ILE A 84 -20.23 5.70 7.30
N PRO A 85 -19.20 6.37 7.82
CA PRO A 85 -18.35 7.24 7.02
C PRO A 85 -17.84 6.52 5.77
N TYR A 86 -18.10 7.08 4.60
CA TYR A 86 -17.60 6.57 3.33
C TYR A 86 -16.88 7.67 2.56
N ALA A 87 -15.56 7.51 2.41
CA ALA A 87 -14.71 8.44 1.67
C ALA A 87 -14.48 7.96 0.23
N MET A 88 -14.78 8.84 -0.72
CA MET A 88 -14.57 8.66 -2.15
C MET A 88 -13.43 9.55 -2.60
N THR A 89 -12.31 8.96 -3.00
CA THR A 89 -11.09 9.67 -3.40
C THR A 89 -10.87 9.61 -4.91
N ASN A 90 -10.36 10.69 -5.49
CA ASN A 90 -10.11 10.78 -6.93
C ASN A 90 -8.60 10.77 -7.18
N CYS A 91 -7.98 9.61 -7.03
CA CYS A 91 -6.52 9.47 -7.07
C CYS A 91 -6.00 8.53 -8.16
N HIS A 92 -6.85 7.82 -8.89
CA HIS A 92 -6.48 6.94 -9.99
C HIS A 92 -6.74 7.58 -11.36
N ASN A 93 -7.89 8.22 -11.56
CA ASN A 93 -8.27 8.93 -12.78
C ASN A 93 -8.20 10.47 -12.62
N SER A 94 -7.23 10.97 -11.88
CA SER A 94 -7.17 12.37 -11.46
C SER A 94 -6.74 13.36 -12.54
N LEU A 95 -6.80 13.01 -13.81
CA LEU A 95 -6.43 13.83 -14.98
C LEU A 95 -4.95 14.22 -15.07
N CYS A 96 -4.08 13.72 -14.18
CA CYS A 96 -2.64 13.97 -14.24
C CYS A 96 -1.97 13.29 -15.43
N ALA A 97 -2.45 12.09 -15.78
CA ALA A 97 -1.92 11.27 -16.86
C ALA A 97 -2.98 10.79 -17.83
N VAL A 98 -4.21 10.63 -17.34
CA VAL A 98 -5.37 10.23 -18.14
C VAL A 98 -6.27 11.45 -18.27
N GLY A 99 -6.25 12.11 -19.40
CA GLY A 99 -7.09 13.27 -19.69
C GLY A 99 -8.32 12.88 -20.50
N GLY A 100 -9.51 13.12 -19.95
CA GLY A 100 -10.75 12.88 -20.69
C GLY A 100 -11.97 13.37 -19.94
N THR A 101 -12.96 13.87 -20.67
CA THR A 101 -14.25 14.32 -20.10
C THR A 101 -14.90 13.22 -19.25
N ILE A 102 -14.75 11.96 -19.66
CA ILE A 102 -15.27 10.79 -18.95
C ILE A 102 -14.73 10.69 -17.50
N ASN A 103 -13.47 11.04 -17.27
CA ASN A 103 -12.87 11.00 -15.93
C ASN A 103 -13.46 12.09 -15.03
N GLU A 104 -13.70 13.29 -15.59
CA GLU A 104 -14.33 14.38 -14.85
C GLU A 104 -15.82 14.13 -14.61
N ASP A 105 -16.51 13.41 -15.49
CA ASP A 105 -17.88 12.95 -15.27
C ASP A 105 -17.94 12.01 -14.05
N ASP A 106 -16.99 11.09 -13.89
CA ASP A 106 -16.88 10.22 -12.72
C ASP A 106 -16.69 11.04 -11.43
N HIS A 107 -15.85 12.07 -11.48
CA HIS A 107 -15.63 12.98 -10.34
C HIS A 107 -16.90 13.77 -10.00
N ALA A 108 -17.59 14.30 -11.00
CA ALA A 108 -18.86 15.02 -10.80
C ALA A 108 -19.96 14.11 -10.23
N PHE A 109 -20.03 12.86 -10.70
CA PHE A 109 -20.92 11.83 -10.13
C PHE A 109 -20.58 11.58 -8.66
N GLY A 110 -19.29 11.36 -8.33
CA GLY A 110 -18.86 11.10 -6.96
C GLY A 110 -19.24 12.22 -5.98
N LEU A 111 -19.03 13.48 -6.35
CA LEU A 111 -19.45 14.63 -5.53
C LEU A 111 -20.97 14.69 -5.36
N SER A 112 -21.72 14.44 -6.42
CA SER A 112 -23.20 14.45 -6.36
C SER A 112 -23.73 13.30 -5.46
N ALA A 113 -23.08 12.14 -5.53
CA ALA A 113 -23.40 11.00 -4.67
C ALA A 113 -23.05 11.28 -3.18
N ALA A 114 -21.91 11.93 -2.92
CA ALA A 114 -21.54 12.35 -1.57
C ALA A 114 -22.60 13.28 -0.96
N LYS A 115 -23.12 14.22 -1.74
CA LYS A 115 -24.21 15.11 -1.30
C LYS A 115 -25.49 14.34 -1.05
N LYS A 116 -25.88 13.48 -1.99
CA LYS A 116 -27.15 12.74 -1.91
C LYS A 116 -27.19 11.77 -0.74
N TYR A 117 -26.11 10.99 -0.56
CA TYR A 117 -26.08 9.89 0.41
C TYR A 117 -25.32 10.21 1.71
N GLY A 118 -24.78 11.43 1.84
CA GLY A 118 -24.06 11.82 3.06
C GLY A 118 -22.66 11.24 3.14
N GLY A 119 -21.87 11.31 2.06
CA GLY A 119 -20.52 10.82 1.99
C GLY A 119 -19.45 11.90 2.13
N ILE A 120 -18.19 11.45 2.12
CA ILE A 120 -17.00 12.29 2.07
C ILE A 120 -16.44 12.23 0.65
N TYR A 121 -16.18 13.38 0.03
CA TYR A 121 -15.62 13.46 -1.31
C TYR A 121 -14.27 14.18 -1.28
N VAL A 122 -13.24 13.49 -1.77
CA VAL A 122 -11.87 13.99 -1.85
C VAL A 122 -11.54 14.26 -3.32
N PRO A 123 -11.44 15.53 -3.73
CA PRO A 123 -11.13 15.89 -5.12
C PRO A 123 -9.78 15.36 -5.58
N ALA A 124 -9.61 15.31 -6.89
CA ALA A 124 -8.34 14.94 -7.53
C ALA A 124 -7.17 15.78 -6.98
N ASN A 125 -6.02 15.13 -6.87
CA ASN A 125 -4.74 15.71 -6.43
C ASN A 125 -4.69 16.18 -4.96
N GLN A 126 -5.70 15.89 -4.13
CA GLN A 126 -5.67 16.23 -2.71
C GLN A 126 -4.93 15.19 -1.87
N ALA A 127 -5.18 13.92 -2.13
CA ALA A 127 -4.45 12.81 -1.51
C ALA A 127 -4.64 11.52 -2.31
N VAL A 128 -3.67 10.62 -2.21
CA VAL A 128 -3.91 9.21 -2.55
C VAL A 128 -4.83 8.59 -1.51
N ILE A 129 -5.63 7.59 -1.91
CA ILE A 129 -6.66 6.97 -1.07
C ILE A 129 -6.15 6.63 0.34
N HIS A 130 -5.03 5.91 0.44
CA HIS A 130 -4.54 5.42 1.74
C HIS A 130 -3.97 6.54 2.62
N GLN A 131 -3.38 7.58 2.04
CA GLN A 131 -2.88 8.70 2.83
C GLN A 131 -4.04 9.52 3.43
N TYR A 132 -5.12 9.73 2.66
CA TYR A 132 -6.32 10.35 3.21
C TYR A 132 -6.89 9.53 4.38
N ALA A 133 -6.97 8.20 4.20
CA ALA A 133 -7.45 7.32 5.27
C ALA A 133 -6.60 7.42 6.55
N ARG A 134 -5.28 7.42 6.42
CA ARG A 134 -4.33 7.56 7.55
C ARG A 134 -4.52 8.88 8.30
N GLU A 135 -4.67 9.98 7.55
CA GLU A 135 -4.80 11.32 8.11
C GLU A 135 -6.21 11.63 8.66
N ARG A 136 -7.27 10.95 8.16
CA ARG A 136 -8.66 11.35 8.46
C ARG A 136 -9.56 10.27 9.04
N LEU A 137 -9.30 8.98 8.81
CA LEU A 137 -10.21 7.89 9.17
C LEU A 137 -9.62 6.88 10.15
N ALA A 138 -8.35 6.50 9.96
CA ALA A 138 -7.69 5.49 10.80
C ALA A 138 -7.67 5.89 12.28
N GLY A 139 -7.78 4.92 13.18
CA GLY A 139 -7.70 5.09 14.63
C GLY A 139 -7.40 3.75 15.29
N CYS A 140 -6.70 3.77 16.41
CA CYS A 140 -6.34 2.56 17.15
C CYS A 140 -7.59 1.76 17.54
N GLY A 141 -7.60 0.49 17.17
CA GLY A 141 -8.71 -0.42 17.43
C GLY A 141 -9.86 -0.31 16.43
N LYS A 142 -9.79 0.56 15.42
CA LYS A 142 -10.78 0.66 14.34
C LYS A 142 -10.53 -0.37 13.24
N MET A 143 -11.58 -0.62 12.44
CA MET A 143 -11.52 -1.41 11.21
C MET A 143 -12.04 -0.60 10.03
N ILE A 144 -11.29 -0.59 8.92
CA ILE A 144 -11.66 0.11 7.67
C ILE A 144 -11.67 -0.88 6.51
N LEU A 145 -12.74 -0.87 5.73
CA LEU A 145 -12.84 -1.62 4.47
C LEU A 145 -12.61 -0.68 3.29
N GLY A 146 -11.70 -1.06 2.41
CA GLY A 146 -11.40 -0.30 1.20
C GLY A 146 -11.55 -1.11 -0.07
N SER A 147 -11.88 -0.43 -1.17
CA SER A 147 -11.95 -1.06 -2.49
C SER A 147 -10.59 -1.19 -3.19
N ASP A 148 -9.52 -0.82 -2.51
CA ASP A 148 -8.14 -0.99 -2.95
C ASP A 148 -7.42 -2.03 -2.09
N SER A 149 -6.66 -2.91 -2.73
CA SER A 149 -5.97 -4.03 -2.08
C SER A 149 -4.91 -3.59 -1.06
N HIS A 150 -4.35 -2.36 -1.19
CA HIS A 150 -3.39 -1.79 -0.24
C HIS A 150 -4.04 -1.08 0.96
N THR A 151 -5.30 -1.36 1.24
CA THR A 151 -5.99 -0.89 2.46
C THR A 151 -5.33 -1.54 3.68
N ARG A 152 -4.26 -0.91 4.18
CA ARG A 152 -3.43 -1.33 5.31
C ARG A 152 -3.13 -0.13 6.18
N TYR A 153 -3.52 -0.19 7.44
CA TYR A 153 -3.37 0.90 8.41
C TYR A 153 -2.88 0.38 9.76
N GLY A 154 -2.31 -0.83 9.76
CA GLY A 154 -1.87 -1.56 10.95
C GLY A 154 -0.84 -0.80 11.77
N ALA A 155 0.07 -0.07 11.12
CA ALA A 155 1.08 0.75 11.77
C ALA A 155 0.49 1.86 12.67
N TYR A 156 -0.77 2.21 12.45
CA TYR A 156 -1.55 3.17 13.27
C TYR A 156 -2.54 2.47 14.21
N GLY A 157 -2.40 1.16 14.41
CA GLY A 157 -3.28 0.37 15.26
C GLY A 157 -4.68 0.13 14.68
N CYS A 158 -4.88 0.33 13.38
CA CYS A 158 -6.15 0.18 12.69
C CYS A 158 -6.10 -0.99 11.70
N LEU A 159 -7.01 -1.94 11.80
CA LEU A 159 -7.11 -3.03 10.82
C LEU A 159 -7.73 -2.52 9.51
N GLY A 160 -6.93 -2.49 8.46
CA GLY A 160 -7.38 -2.18 7.11
C GLY A 160 -7.54 -3.46 6.28
N VAL A 161 -8.70 -3.65 5.67
CA VAL A 161 -8.99 -4.78 4.78
C VAL A 161 -9.30 -4.25 3.39
N GLY A 162 -8.57 -4.75 2.39
CA GLY A 162 -8.81 -4.40 0.98
C GLY A 162 -9.59 -5.50 0.28
N GLU A 163 -10.75 -5.14 -0.29
CA GLU A 163 -11.66 -6.10 -0.94
C GLU A 163 -12.30 -5.51 -2.19
N GLY A 164 -12.97 -6.34 -2.95
CA GLY A 164 -13.76 -5.91 -4.10
C GLY A 164 -14.98 -5.07 -3.72
N GLY A 165 -15.48 -4.29 -4.67
CA GLY A 165 -16.60 -3.36 -4.46
C GLY A 165 -17.87 -4.01 -3.89
N GLY A 166 -18.11 -5.29 -4.16
CA GLY A 166 -19.26 -6.03 -3.63
C GLY A 166 -19.30 -6.09 -2.11
N GLU A 167 -18.15 -6.20 -1.45
CA GLU A 167 -18.08 -6.21 0.03
C GLU A 167 -18.41 -4.82 0.62
N LEU A 168 -17.99 -3.75 -0.06
CA LEU A 168 -18.38 -2.40 0.34
C LEU A 168 -19.90 -2.19 0.18
N VAL A 169 -20.49 -2.69 -0.91
CA VAL A 169 -21.95 -2.64 -1.10
C VAL A 169 -22.68 -3.34 0.05
N LYS A 170 -22.21 -4.50 0.50
CA LYS A 170 -22.78 -5.19 1.68
C LYS A 170 -22.77 -4.29 2.92
N GLN A 171 -21.66 -3.61 3.20
CA GLN A 171 -21.57 -2.70 4.35
C GLN A 171 -22.50 -1.49 4.19
N LEU A 172 -22.62 -0.92 2.97
CA LEU A 172 -23.54 0.17 2.67
C LEU A 172 -25.02 -0.24 2.84
N LEU A 173 -25.33 -1.52 2.70
CA LEU A 173 -26.64 -2.11 2.92
C LEU A 173 -26.78 -2.75 4.32
N GLU A 174 -25.89 -2.38 5.25
CA GLU A 174 -25.87 -2.84 6.64
C GLU A 174 -25.73 -4.37 6.81
N ASN A 175 -25.19 -5.08 5.81
CA ASN A 175 -24.78 -6.47 5.91
C ASN A 175 -23.38 -6.60 6.50
N THR A 176 -22.92 -7.84 6.75
CA THR A 176 -21.62 -8.14 7.33
C THR A 176 -20.61 -8.58 6.29
N TYR A 177 -19.34 -8.42 6.63
CA TYR A 177 -18.23 -9.09 5.95
C TYR A 177 -17.96 -10.41 6.67
N ASP A 178 -18.20 -11.51 5.97
CA ASP A 178 -18.13 -12.84 6.55
C ASP A 178 -16.77 -13.46 6.23
N VAL A 179 -16.01 -13.76 7.27
CA VAL A 179 -14.65 -14.31 7.17
C VAL A 179 -14.43 -15.45 8.17
N ALA A 180 -13.69 -16.48 7.76
CA ALA A 180 -13.22 -17.47 8.70
C ALA A 180 -12.29 -16.81 9.75
N ALA A 181 -12.37 -17.26 11.02
CA ALA A 181 -11.47 -16.76 12.06
C ALA A 181 -10.00 -16.99 11.63
N PRO A 182 -9.21 -15.93 11.42
CA PRO A 182 -7.90 -16.05 10.81
C PRO A 182 -6.85 -16.55 11.79
N GLU A 183 -5.85 -17.26 11.29
CA GLU A 183 -4.59 -17.45 12.01
C GLU A 183 -3.86 -16.11 12.16
N VAL A 184 -3.09 -15.98 13.24
CA VAL A 184 -2.25 -14.79 13.49
C VAL A 184 -0.78 -15.19 13.44
N VAL A 185 -0.01 -14.43 12.66
CA VAL A 185 1.43 -14.63 12.50
C VAL A 185 2.16 -13.54 13.29
N MET A 186 3.05 -13.93 14.17
CA MET A 186 3.96 -13.00 14.83
C MET A 186 5.02 -12.52 13.83
N VAL A 187 5.07 -11.23 13.55
CA VAL A 187 6.21 -10.60 12.87
C VAL A 187 7.06 -9.94 13.94
N TYR A 188 8.11 -10.64 14.35
CA TYR A 188 8.99 -10.20 15.42
C TYR A 188 10.15 -9.39 14.84
N LEU A 189 10.19 -8.10 15.17
CA LEU A 189 11.23 -7.18 14.73
C LEU A 189 12.31 -7.04 15.80
N ASP A 190 13.56 -7.20 15.38
CA ASP A 190 14.73 -7.05 16.23
C ASP A 190 15.78 -6.13 15.56
N GLY A 191 16.66 -5.54 16.37
CA GLY A 191 17.70 -4.64 15.88
C GLY A 191 17.17 -3.30 15.36
N LYS A 192 18.02 -2.62 14.57
CA LYS A 192 17.78 -1.28 14.03
C LYS A 192 18.24 -1.22 12.56
N PRO A 193 17.50 -0.58 11.65
CA PRO A 193 17.93 -0.39 10.27
C PRO A 193 19.25 0.39 10.19
N ARG A 194 20.12 0.01 9.26
CA ARG A 194 21.34 0.76 8.94
C ARG A 194 20.99 2.05 8.18
N LYS A 195 21.85 3.06 8.25
CA LYS A 195 21.73 4.27 7.41
C LYS A 195 21.64 3.86 5.94
N GLY A 196 20.71 4.46 5.21
CA GLY A 196 20.44 4.16 3.81
C GLY A 196 19.44 3.02 3.57
N VAL A 197 19.13 2.20 4.57
CA VAL A 197 18.09 1.17 4.49
C VAL A 197 16.74 1.78 4.87
N GLY A 198 15.77 1.66 3.98
CA GLY A 198 14.45 2.23 4.16
C GLY A 198 13.31 1.20 4.30
N PRO A 199 12.06 1.67 4.42
CA PRO A 199 10.91 0.79 4.64
C PRO A 199 10.66 -0.17 3.48
N GLN A 200 10.93 0.25 2.23
CA GLN A 200 10.73 -0.60 1.07
C GLN A 200 11.71 -1.79 1.06
N ASP A 201 12.92 -1.62 1.57
CA ASP A 201 13.90 -2.70 1.67
C ASP A 201 13.41 -3.80 2.62
N VAL A 202 12.90 -3.42 3.80
CA VAL A 202 12.32 -4.35 4.77
C VAL A 202 11.08 -5.04 4.19
N ALA A 203 10.23 -4.27 3.50
CA ALA A 203 9.01 -4.78 2.89
C ALA A 203 9.31 -5.81 1.78
N ILE A 204 10.23 -5.50 0.87
CA ILE A 204 10.65 -6.42 -0.20
C ILE A 204 11.24 -7.70 0.42
N ALA A 205 12.09 -7.60 1.43
CA ALA A 205 12.65 -8.76 2.13
C ALA A 205 11.56 -9.63 2.77
N LEU A 206 10.54 -9.02 3.39
CA LEU A 206 9.39 -9.74 3.95
C LEU A 206 8.59 -10.46 2.86
N VAL A 207 8.25 -9.76 1.76
CA VAL A 207 7.49 -10.34 0.65
C VAL A 207 8.26 -11.51 0.01
N ALA A 208 9.56 -11.33 -0.23
CA ALA A 208 10.41 -12.37 -0.79
C ALA A 208 10.47 -13.63 0.07
N ALA A 209 10.48 -13.48 1.40
CA ALA A 209 10.56 -14.60 2.32
C ALA A 209 9.22 -15.36 2.47
N THR A 210 8.07 -14.68 2.34
CA THR A 210 6.77 -15.23 2.75
C THR A 210 5.84 -15.60 1.59
N PHE A 211 5.90 -14.84 0.47
CA PHE A 211 4.97 -15.01 -0.65
C PHE A 211 5.18 -16.33 -1.43
N PRO A 212 6.41 -16.76 -1.79
CA PRO A 212 6.60 -17.91 -2.67
C PRO A 212 5.99 -19.21 -2.14
N ASN A 213 5.92 -19.37 -0.82
CA ASN A 213 5.37 -20.55 -0.18
C ASN A 213 3.95 -20.34 0.37
N GLY A 214 3.39 -19.14 0.25
CA GLY A 214 2.09 -18.80 0.82
C GLY A 214 2.04 -18.85 2.35
N ASP A 215 3.17 -18.62 3.02
CA ASP A 215 3.34 -18.86 4.47
C ASP A 215 2.38 -18.02 5.33
N VAL A 216 1.97 -16.86 4.83
CA VAL A 216 1.09 -15.90 5.53
C VAL A 216 -0.24 -15.64 4.81
N LYS A 217 -0.55 -16.43 3.78
CA LYS A 217 -1.75 -16.25 2.97
C LYS A 217 -3.02 -16.32 3.83
N ASN A 218 -3.89 -15.30 3.69
CA ASN A 218 -5.16 -15.16 4.43
C ASN A 218 -5.02 -15.11 5.96
N LYS A 219 -3.82 -14.87 6.48
CA LYS A 219 -3.55 -14.72 7.93
C LYS A 219 -3.43 -13.25 8.31
N VAL A 220 -3.50 -12.94 9.58
CA VAL A 220 -3.21 -11.59 10.11
C VAL A 220 -1.74 -11.52 10.51
N LEU A 221 -1.02 -10.49 10.07
CA LEU A 221 0.34 -10.20 10.51
C LEU A 221 0.28 -9.25 11.71
N GLU A 222 0.83 -9.67 12.86
CA GLU A 222 0.94 -8.83 14.04
C GLU A 222 2.40 -8.52 14.33
N PHE A 223 2.76 -7.23 14.17
CA PHE A 223 4.14 -6.75 14.30
C PHE A 223 4.43 -6.38 15.75
N VAL A 224 5.40 -7.07 16.31
CA VAL A 224 5.84 -6.98 17.71
C VAL A 224 7.37 -7.00 17.80
N GLY A 225 7.90 -6.93 18.99
CA GLY A 225 9.33 -7.04 19.27
C GLY A 225 10.02 -5.70 19.48
N PRO A 226 11.26 -5.72 20.01
CA PRO A 226 11.98 -4.51 20.43
C PRO A 226 12.34 -3.58 19.26
N GLY A 227 12.51 -4.11 18.04
CA GLY A 227 12.82 -3.33 16.85
C GLY A 227 11.73 -2.34 16.44
N VAL A 228 10.46 -2.56 16.85
CA VAL A 228 9.38 -1.62 16.52
C VAL A 228 9.68 -0.21 17.03
N LYS A 229 10.25 -0.07 18.22
CA LYS A 229 10.58 1.23 18.82
C LYS A 229 11.65 2.01 18.05
N GLU A 230 12.46 1.33 17.25
CA GLU A 230 13.49 1.95 16.42
C GLU A 230 12.91 2.62 15.17
N LEU A 231 11.70 2.24 14.75
CA LEU A 231 11.05 2.71 13.53
C LEU A 231 10.13 3.91 13.79
N SER A 232 10.14 4.89 12.88
CA SER A 232 9.13 5.95 12.83
C SER A 232 7.78 5.42 12.35
N CYS A 233 6.71 6.22 12.49
CA CYS A 233 5.41 5.85 11.94
C CYS A 233 5.44 5.75 10.40
N ASP A 234 6.15 6.66 9.71
CA ASP A 234 6.32 6.62 8.25
C ASP A 234 7.05 5.35 7.82
N PHE A 235 8.07 4.93 8.55
CA PHE A 235 8.77 3.68 8.25
C PHE A 235 7.85 2.48 8.43
N ARG A 236 7.13 2.39 9.57
CA ARG A 236 6.20 1.28 9.85
C ARG A 236 5.12 1.16 8.78
N ILE A 237 4.49 2.27 8.37
CA ILE A 237 3.44 2.23 7.36
C ILE A 237 3.97 1.92 5.97
N GLY A 238 5.21 2.30 5.66
CA GLY A 238 5.87 1.90 4.43
C GLY A 238 6.06 0.38 4.32
N VAL A 239 6.38 -0.30 5.43
CA VAL A 239 6.40 -1.77 5.51
C VAL A 239 4.98 -2.33 5.47
N ASP A 240 4.09 -1.77 6.28
CA ASP A 240 2.72 -2.26 6.49
C ASP A 240 1.91 -2.32 5.19
N VAL A 241 1.98 -1.28 4.36
CA VAL A 241 1.24 -1.21 3.09
C VAL A 241 1.65 -2.32 2.11
N MET A 242 2.90 -2.74 2.15
CA MET A 242 3.44 -3.80 1.30
C MET A 242 3.07 -5.20 1.78
N THR A 243 2.49 -5.36 2.97
CA THR A 243 2.01 -6.67 3.46
C THR A 243 0.94 -7.26 2.54
N THR A 244 0.23 -6.43 1.77
CA THR A 244 -0.69 -6.87 0.71
C THR A 244 -0.03 -7.84 -0.27
N GLU A 245 1.22 -7.59 -0.63
CA GLU A 245 1.97 -8.40 -1.60
C GLU A 245 2.42 -9.76 -1.03
N THR A 246 2.21 -9.99 0.27
CA THR A 246 2.37 -11.31 0.90
C THR A 246 1.11 -12.17 0.80
N SER A 247 0.00 -11.63 0.29
CA SER A 247 -1.35 -12.23 0.29
C SER A 247 -1.94 -12.45 1.70
N CYS A 248 -1.46 -11.74 2.73
CA CYS A 248 -2.09 -11.77 4.05
C CYS A 248 -3.47 -11.09 4.04
N LEU A 249 -4.32 -11.45 4.99
CA LEU A 249 -5.66 -10.85 5.14
C LEU A 249 -5.54 -9.37 5.54
N THR A 250 -4.76 -9.09 6.55
CA THR A 250 -4.51 -7.75 7.09
C THR A 250 -3.28 -7.76 8.01
N SER A 251 -2.94 -6.60 8.56
CA SER A 251 -1.81 -6.43 9.48
C SER A 251 -2.14 -5.45 10.59
N VAL A 252 -1.49 -5.59 11.73
CA VAL A 252 -1.55 -4.66 12.86
C VAL A 252 -0.22 -4.62 13.59
N TRP A 253 0.09 -3.48 14.21
CA TRP A 253 1.33 -3.26 14.96
C TRP A 253 1.01 -2.88 16.39
N VAL A 254 1.92 -3.17 17.29
CA VAL A 254 1.92 -2.53 18.61
C VAL A 254 1.99 -1.01 18.45
N THR A 255 1.25 -0.29 19.27
CA THR A 255 1.25 1.18 19.26
C THR A 255 2.05 1.72 20.44
N ASP A 256 2.68 2.88 20.26
CA ASP A 256 3.57 3.50 21.22
C ASP A 256 3.48 5.02 21.18
N GLU A 257 4.38 5.71 21.91
CA GLU A 257 4.44 7.17 21.94
C GLU A 257 4.66 7.82 20.56
N LYS A 258 5.29 7.12 19.59
CA LYS A 258 5.43 7.64 18.21
C LYS A 258 4.07 7.66 17.49
N VAL A 259 3.26 6.63 17.67
CA VAL A 259 1.90 6.59 17.13
C VAL A 259 1.02 7.64 17.81
N LYS A 260 1.18 7.84 19.13
CA LYS A 260 0.50 8.91 19.86
C LYS A 260 0.87 10.28 19.32
N ALA A 261 2.14 10.56 19.16
CA ALA A 261 2.63 11.82 18.59
C ALA A 261 2.11 12.06 17.17
N TYR A 262 1.96 11.00 16.35
CA TYR A 262 1.35 11.10 15.04
C TYR A 262 -0.12 11.56 15.13
N TYR A 263 -0.94 10.94 15.99
CA TYR A 263 -2.34 11.34 16.16
C TYR A 263 -2.48 12.75 16.74
N GLU A 264 -1.59 13.15 17.66
CA GLU A 264 -1.53 14.53 18.18
C GLU A 264 -1.20 15.53 17.05
N ASN A 265 -0.22 15.21 16.20
CA ASN A 265 0.18 16.06 15.07
C ASN A 265 -0.94 16.27 14.06
N ILE A 266 -1.72 15.23 13.76
CA ILE A 266 -2.85 15.35 12.84
C ILE A 266 -4.13 15.89 13.49
N GLY A 267 -4.08 16.30 14.77
CA GLY A 267 -5.19 16.89 15.52
C GLY A 267 -6.29 15.89 15.90
N ARG A 268 -5.94 14.62 16.09
CA ARG A 268 -6.85 13.51 16.43
C ARG A 268 -6.32 12.66 17.60
N PRO A 269 -5.92 13.29 18.73
CA PRO A 269 -5.33 12.57 19.87
C PRO A 269 -6.28 11.52 20.47
N GLU A 270 -7.60 11.69 20.32
CA GLU A 270 -8.63 10.77 20.79
C GLU A 270 -8.63 9.43 20.04
N ASP A 271 -8.05 9.36 18.85
CA ASP A 271 -7.93 8.14 18.06
C ASP A 271 -6.73 7.27 18.48
N PHE A 272 -5.89 7.77 19.37
CA PHE A 272 -4.81 6.96 19.94
C PHE A 272 -5.32 6.06 21.07
N LYS A 273 -4.89 4.80 21.03
CA LYS A 273 -4.93 3.87 22.16
C LYS A 273 -3.64 3.05 22.17
N GLU A 274 -3.14 2.75 23.34
CA GLU A 274 -2.05 1.79 23.48
C GLU A 274 -2.59 0.40 23.17
N LEU A 275 -2.02 -0.24 22.15
CA LEU A 275 -2.34 -1.60 21.72
C LEU A 275 -1.09 -2.45 21.89
N GLN A 276 -1.18 -3.43 22.76
CA GLN A 276 -0.14 -4.42 23.02
C GLN A 276 -0.79 -5.80 23.12
N PRO A 277 -0.14 -6.88 22.64
CA PRO A 277 -0.61 -8.22 22.97
C PRO A 277 -0.50 -8.45 24.47
N GLU A 278 -1.45 -9.17 25.05
CA GLU A 278 -1.35 -9.58 26.44
C GLU A 278 -0.24 -10.63 26.62
N ASN A 279 0.38 -10.66 27.81
CA ASN A 279 1.43 -11.64 28.08
C ASN A 279 0.93 -13.07 27.86
N GLY A 280 1.70 -13.87 27.14
CA GLY A 280 1.33 -15.23 26.74
C GLY A 280 0.35 -15.29 25.55
N ALA A 281 0.25 -14.25 24.72
CA ALA A 281 -0.47 -14.29 23.44
C ALA A 281 0.15 -15.36 22.52
N TYR A 282 -0.69 -16.13 21.84
CA TYR A 282 -0.28 -17.21 20.94
C TYR A 282 -0.40 -16.80 19.47
N TYR A 283 0.59 -17.23 18.70
CA TYR A 283 0.69 -17.03 17.25
C TYR A 283 0.93 -18.38 16.55
N ASP A 284 0.31 -18.56 15.39
CA ASP A 284 0.33 -19.82 14.64
C ASP A 284 1.67 -20.09 13.93
N SER A 285 2.42 -19.03 13.65
CA SER A 285 3.79 -19.06 13.12
C SER A 285 4.51 -17.76 13.41
N VAL A 286 5.82 -17.72 13.13
CA VAL A 286 6.68 -16.57 13.39
C VAL A 286 7.42 -16.17 12.11
N VAL A 287 7.49 -14.88 11.85
CA VAL A 287 8.43 -14.27 10.90
C VAL A 287 9.37 -13.38 11.72
N HIS A 288 10.62 -13.77 11.83
CA HIS A 288 11.64 -13.00 12.54
C HIS A 288 12.42 -12.14 11.57
N ILE A 289 12.49 -10.84 11.80
CA ILE A 289 13.23 -9.87 10.98
C ILE A 289 14.28 -9.18 11.85
N ASP A 290 15.56 -9.49 11.59
CA ASP A 290 16.69 -8.73 12.12
C ASP A 290 16.92 -7.51 11.22
N LEU A 291 16.44 -6.35 11.65
CA LEU A 291 16.50 -5.08 10.92
C LEU A 291 17.94 -4.65 10.62
N SER A 292 18.90 -5.02 11.49
CA SER A 292 20.33 -4.68 11.30
C SER A 292 20.99 -5.40 10.13
N LYS A 293 20.38 -6.51 9.68
CA LYS A 293 20.85 -7.35 8.56
C LYS A 293 20.10 -7.10 7.26
N VAL A 294 19.09 -6.23 7.26
CA VAL A 294 18.42 -5.86 6.01
C VAL A 294 19.38 -4.99 5.18
N GLU A 295 19.45 -5.29 3.90
CA GLU A 295 20.25 -4.54 2.91
C GLU A 295 19.34 -3.73 1.99
N CYS A 296 19.94 -2.83 1.18
CA CYS A 296 19.20 -2.17 0.12
C CYS A 296 18.74 -3.20 -0.91
N MET A 297 17.44 -3.28 -1.14
CA MET A 297 16.80 -4.31 -1.96
C MET A 297 16.33 -3.76 -3.30
N ILE A 298 16.23 -4.66 -4.27
CA ILE A 298 15.56 -4.43 -5.55
C ILE A 298 14.65 -5.62 -5.85
N ALA A 299 13.39 -5.35 -6.19
CA ALA A 299 12.47 -6.38 -6.67
C ALA A 299 12.27 -6.25 -8.17
N LEU A 300 12.65 -7.27 -8.92
CA LEU A 300 12.62 -7.31 -10.37
C LEU A 300 11.22 -7.75 -10.90
N PRO A 301 10.86 -7.46 -12.17
CA PRO A 301 9.57 -7.84 -12.73
C PRO A 301 9.34 -9.38 -12.72
N PHE A 302 8.10 -9.89 -12.57
CA PHE A 302 6.84 -9.11 -12.46
C PHE A 302 6.16 -9.31 -11.11
N HIS A 303 6.91 -9.50 -10.04
CA HIS A 303 6.34 -9.62 -8.70
C HIS A 303 7.34 -9.13 -7.63
N PRO A 304 6.88 -8.45 -6.55
CA PRO A 304 7.78 -7.97 -5.50
C PRO A 304 8.59 -9.05 -4.77
N SER A 305 8.20 -10.32 -4.89
CA SER A 305 8.97 -11.45 -4.35
C SER A 305 10.18 -11.87 -5.19
N ILE A 306 10.31 -11.37 -6.42
CA ILE A 306 11.50 -11.60 -7.25
C ILE A 306 12.58 -10.60 -6.82
N ALA A 307 13.11 -10.80 -5.64
CA ALA A 307 13.94 -9.83 -4.94
C ALA A 307 15.38 -10.29 -4.77
N TYR A 308 16.25 -9.30 -4.83
CA TYR A 308 17.70 -9.43 -4.61
C TYR A 308 18.15 -8.23 -3.78
N THR A 309 19.30 -8.36 -3.11
CA THR A 309 20.00 -7.15 -2.68
C THR A 309 20.55 -6.43 -3.91
N ILE A 310 20.70 -5.11 -3.83
CA ILE A 310 21.31 -4.36 -4.94
C ILE A 310 22.72 -4.88 -5.21
N HIS A 311 23.47 -5.24 -4.16
CA HIS A 311 24.83 -5.81 -4.30
C HIS A 311 24.84 -7.18 -5.00
N GLU A 312 23.85 -8.06 -4.73
CA GLU A 312 23.74 -9.34 -5.46
C GLU A 312 23.50 -9.09 -6.96
N LEU A 313 22.61 -8.16 -7.31
CA LEU A 313 22.37 -7.83 -8.71
C LEU A 313 23.60 -7.20 -9.37
N GLN A 314 24.34 -6.35 -8.66
CA GLN A 314 25.60 -5.75 -9.17
C GLN A 314 26.72 -6.79 -9.35
N ALA A 315 26.74 -7.84 -8.51
CA ALA A 315 27.75 -8.90 -8.60
C ALA A 315 27.53 -9.85 -9.78
N ASP A 316 26.27 -10.14 -10.16
CA ASP A 316 25.92 -11.00 -11.29
C ASP A 316 24.74 -10.43 -12.09
N PRO A 317 24.90 -9.27 -12.74
CA PRO A 317 23.77 -8.62 -13.41
C PRO A 317 23.26 -9.44 -14.61
N GLU A 318 24.15 -10.06 -15.38
CA GLU A 318 23.78 -10.82 -16.57
C GLU A 318 23.07 -12.13 -16.21
N GLY A 319 23.55 -12.88 -15.22
CA GLY A 319 22.95 -14.13 -14.78
C GLY A 319 21.57 -13.92 -14.18
N ILE A 320 21.42 -12.89 -13.33
CA ILE A 320 20.12 -12.55 -12.71
C ILE A 320 19.13 -12.07 -13.77
N PHE A 321 19.54 -11.13 -14.63
CA PHE A 321 18.62 -10.60 -15.65
C PHE A 321 18.17 -11.67 -16.64
N LYS A 322 19.03 -12.55 -17.12
CA LYS A 322 18.64 -13.68 -17.99
C LYS A 322 17.60 -14.59 -17.36
N LYS A 323 17.76 -14.90 -16.07
CA LYS A 323 16.80 -15.71 -15.31
C LYS A 323 15.43 -15.01 -15.21
N VAL A 324 15.41 -13.71 -14.95
CA VAL A 324 14.18 -12.92 -14.85
C VAL A 324 13.54 -12.75 -16.21
N GLU A 325 14.30 -12.47 -17.27
CA GLU A 325 13.80 -12.38 -18.65
C GLU A 325 13.13 -13.68 -19.10
N GLU A 326 13.70 -14.84 -18.79
CA GLU A 326 13.10 -16.13 -19.13
C GLU A 326 11.70 -16.27 -18.49
N ALA A 327 11.60 -15.96 -17.19
CA ALA A 327 10.32 -16.01 -16.48
C ALA A 327 9.31 -15.00 -17.04
N CYS A 328 9.75 -13.75 -17.28
CA CYS A 328 8.91 -12.69 -17.85
C CYS A 328 8.42 -13.05 -19.26
N ASN A 329 9.31 -13.53 -20.13
CA ASN A 329 8.98 -13.88 -21.50
C ASN A 329 8.00 -15.06 -21.59
N LYS A 330 8.08 -16.00 -20.66
CA LYS A 330 7.11 -17.09 -20.53
C LYS A 330 5.72 -16.53 -20.17
N GLN A 331 5.64 -15.60 -19.22
CA GLN A 331 4.38 -14.97 -18.81
C GLN A 331 3.79 -14.09 -19.92
N LEU A 332 4.63 -13.37 -20.69
CA LEU A 332 4.19 -12.51 -21.81
C LEU A 332 3.66 -13.29 -23.02
N GLY A 333 3.87 -14.61 -23.08
CA GLY A 333 3.26 -15.48 -24.09
C GLY A 333 3.65 -15.15 -25.54
N GLY A 334 4.85 -14.60 -25.75
CA GLY A 334 5.40 -14.29 -27.09
C GLY A 334 4.85 -13.00 -27.74
N LYS A 335 4.01 -12.23 -27.07
CA LYS A 335 3.48 -10.96 -27.61
C LYS A 335 4.58 -9.91 -27.79
N VAL A 336 5.49 -9.83 -26.82
CA VAL A 336 6.68 -8.99 -26.81
C VAL A 336 7.79 -9.75 -26.09
N LYS A 337 9.02 -9.27 -26.21
CA LYS A 337 10.19 -9.88 -25.55
C LYS A 337 10.79 -8.87 -24.57
N MET A 338 10.89 -9.26 -23.30
CA MET A 338 11.65 -8.52 -22.29
C MET A 338 13.15 -8.64 -22.58
N ASP A 339 13.87 -7.54 -22.49
CA ASP A 339 15.33 -7.46 -22.68
C ASP A 339 15.91 -6.56 -21.57
N LEU A 340 16.16 -7.15 -20.40
CA LEU A 340 16.76 -6.45 -19.25
C LEU A 340 18.27 -6.31 -19.42
N CYS A 341 18.92 -7.26 -20.10
CA CYS A 341 20.37 -7.29 -20.28
C CYS A 341 20.88 -6.07 -21.08
N ARG A 342 20.04 -5.42 -21.89
CA ARG A 342 20.39 -4.15 -22.55
C ARG A 342 20.72 -3.02 -21.57
N ASN A 343 20.22 -3.11 -20.33
CA ASN A 343 20.50 -2.13 -19.28
C ASN A 343 21.83 -2.39 -18.56
N ILE A 344 22.66 -3.32 -19.05
CA ILE A 344 24.02 -3.52 -18.59
C ILE A 344 24.95 -2.75 -19.53
N VAL A 345 25.50 -1.65 -19.04
CA VAL A 345 26.42 -0.80 -19.78
C VAL A 345 27.76 -0.79 -19.04
N ASP A 346 28.83 -1.15 -19.74
CA ASP A 346 30.19 -1.26 -19.17
C ASP A 346 30.25 -2.12 -17.89
N GLY A 347 29.45 -3.21 -17.88
CA GLY A 347 29.36 -4.15 -16.76
C GLY A 347 28.56 -3.64 -15.55
N LYS A 348 27.90 -2.50 -15.66
CA LYS A 348 27.06 -1.90 -14.61
C LYS A 348 25.61 -1.86 -15.04
N VAL A 349 24.72 -2.09 -14.09
CA VAL A 349 23.28 -1.92 -14.32
C VAL A 349 22.94 -0.42 -14.39
N THR A 350 22.26 -0.01 -15.44
CA THR A 350 21.77 1.36 -15.64
C THR A 350 20.24 1.37 -15.63
N CYS A 351 19.66 2.41 -15.10
CA CYS A 351 18.24 2.66 -15.04
C CYS A 351 17.90 3.90 -15.86
N ASP A 352 16.71 3.93 -16.44
CA ASP A 352 16.26 5.05 -17.28
C ASP A 352 15.35 6.02 -16.53
N GLN A 353 14.72 5.55 -15.45
CA GLN A 353 13.74 6.36 -14.72
C GLN A 353 13.70 5.98 -13.24
N GLY A 354 13.62 6.99 -12.37
CA GLY A 354 13.33 6.87 -10.94
C GLY A 354 11.99 7.51 -10.58
N VAL A 355 11.13 6.82 -9.83
CA VAL A 355 9.84 7.37 -9.41
C VAL A 355 9.60 7.10 -7.92
N ILE A 356 9.37 8.16 -7.16
CA ILE A 356 8.92 8.08 -5.76
C ILE A 356 7.45 8.44 -5.73
N VAL A 357 6.55 7.49 -5.42
CA VAL A 357 5.12 7.67 -5.65
C VAL A 357 4.24 6.87 -4.70
N GLY A 358 3.00 7.33 -4.58
CA GLY A 358 1.90 6.60 -3.95
C GLY A 358 1.97 6.56 -2.44
N CYS A 359 1.21 5.63 -1.87
CA CYS A 359 1.03 5.49 -0.43
C CYS A 359 2.24 4.87 0.30
N SER A 360 3.19 4.28 -0.43
CA SER A 360 4.45 3.75 0.12
C SER A 360 5.60 4.75 -0.08
N GLY A 361 5.84 5.20 -1.32
CA GLY A 361 6.98 6.06 -1.66
C GLY A 361 6.77 7.53 -1.29
N GLY A 362 5.57 8.07 -1.54
CA GLY A 362 5.25 9.50 -1.37
C GLY A 362 5.08 9.99 0.08
N MET A 363 5.60 9.24 1.05
CA MET A 363 5.59 9.61 2.46
C MET A 363 6.61 10.71 2.76
N TYR A 364 6.34 11.51 3.78
CA TYR A 364 7.16 12.67 4.14
C TYR A 364 8.63 12.32 4.35
N GLU A 365 8.92 11.35 5.22
CA GLU A 365 10.30 10.95 5.54
C GLU A 365 11.05 10.41 4.32
N ASN A 366 10.40 9.65 3.45
CA ASN A 366 11.04 9.13 2.22
C ASN A 366 11.48 10.25 1.28
N ILE A 367 10.66 11.30 1.15
CA ILE A 367 10.97 12.44 0.28
C ILE A 367 12.09 13.30 0.89
N VAL A 368 12.08 13.51 2.21
CA VAL A 368 13.14 14.26 2.93
C VAL A 368 14.47 13.52 2.84
N GLU A 369 14.49 12.20 3.02
CA GLU A 369 15.70 11.38 2.90
C GLU A 369 16.26 11.38 1.47
N ALA A 370 15.38 11.28 0.45
CA ALA A 370 15.80 11.38 -0.93
C ALA A 370 16.40 12.75 -1.27
N ALA A 371 15.81 13.82 -0.72
CA ALA A 371 16.34 15.18 -0.89
C ALA A 371 17.71 15.35 -0.21
N ALA A 372 17.92 14.76 0.96
CA ALA A 372 19.23 14.81 1.64
C ALA A 372 20.33 14.13 0.82
N ILE A 373 20.04 13.02 0.14
CA ILE A 373 20.97 12.32 -0.76
C ILE A 373 21.29 13.16 -2.01
N LEU A 374 20.32 13.92 -2.50
CA LEU A 374 20.42 14.74 -3.71
C LEU A 374 20.84 16.20 -3.45
N LYS A 375 21.01 16.61 -2.19
CA LYS A 375 21.44 17.95 -1.84
C LYS A 375 22.80 18.26 -2.48
N ASP A 376 22.86 19.40 -3.17
CA ASP A 376 24.06 19.88 -3.92
C ASP A 376 24.54 18.87 -4.99
N GLN A 377 23.65 17.99 -5.47
CA GLN A 377 23.91 17.00 -6.52
C GLN A 377 23.07 17.29 -7.75
N SER A 378 23.29 16.50 -8.80
CA SER A 378 22.51 16.55 -10.04
C SER A 378 22.19 15.13 -10.49
N ILE A 379 20.98 14.93 -11.02
CA ILE A 379 20.61 13.67 -11.70
C ILE A 379 21.23 13.56 -13.10
N GLY A 380 21.95 14.60 -13.55
CA GLY A 380 22.58 14.65 -14.85
C GLY A 380 21.63 15.14 -15.95
N ASN A 381 22.15 15.09 -17.21
CA ASN A 381 21.44 15.47 -18.43
C ASN A 381 21.38 14.33 -19.46
N GLY A 382 21.53 13.09 -18.97
CA GLY A 382 21.44 11.87 -19.78
C GLY A 382 20.01 11.39 -19.98
N TYR A 383 19.83 10.10 -20.11
CA TYR A 383 18.51 9.47 -20.30
C TYR A 383 17.74 9.26 -19.00
N PHE A 384 18.38 9.39 -17.85
CA PHE A 384 17.72 9.16 -16.55
C PHE A 384 16.85 10.36 -16.17
N ASP A 385 15.59 10.08 -15.87
CA ASP A 385 14.62 11.04 -15.34
C ASP A 385 14.16 10.65 -13.94
N MET A 386 13.76 11.64 -13.11
CA MET A 386 13.21 11.40 -11.78
C MET A 386 11.94 12.19 -11.53
N SER A 387 10.88 11.51 -11.07
CA SER A 387 9.62 12.11 -10.61
C SER A 387 9.34 11.80 -9.16
N VAL A 388 8.81 12.79 -8.42
CA VAL A 388 8.44 12.67 -7.01
C VAL A 388 7.00 13.15 -6.81
N TYR A 389 6.18 12.25 -6.24
CA TYR A 389 4.77 12.48 -5.93
C TYR A 389 4.56 12.43 -4.42
N ALA A 390 4.30 13.54 -3.78
CA ALA A 390 3.85 13.51 -2.38
C ALA A 390 2.50 12.82 -2.27
N SER A 391 2.29 11.97 -1.26
CA SER A 391 1.07 11.17 -1.12
C SER A 391 -0.17 11.98 -0.72
N SER A 392 0.01 13.22 -0.23
CA SER A 392 -1.09 14.15 0.05
C SER A 392 -0.68 15.61 -0.11
N THR A 393 -1.67 16.49 -0.26
CA THR A 393 -1.45 17.95 -0.27
C THR A 393 -0.85 18.46 1.05
N PRO A 394 -1.25 17.98 2.25
CA PRO A 394 -0.54 18.33 3.49
C PRO A 394 0.96 18.01 3.45
N ILE A 395 1.35 16.83 2.97
CA ILE A 395 2.77 16.47 2.80
C ILE A 395 3.44 17.38 1.76
N ASN A 396 2.80 17.57 0.60
CA ASN A 396 3.35 18.43 -0.45
C ASN A 396 3.57 19.86 0.03
N LEU A 397 2.63 20.39 0.83
CA LEU A 397 2.75 21.70 1.45
C LEU A 397 3.90 21.75 2.48
N ALA A 398 4.08 20.70 3.29
CA ALA A 398 5.15 20.61 4.27
C ALA A 398 6.53 20.63 3.59
N ILE A 399 6.75 19.76 2.58
CA ILE A 399 8.03 19.71 1.85
C ILE A 399 8.30 20.96 0.99
N THR A 400 7.25 21.70 0.61
CA THR A 400 7.38 23.00 -0.08
C THR A 400 7.83 24.07 0.92
N LYS A 401 7.20 24.12 2.10
CA LYS A 401 7.50 25.14 3.12
C LYS A 401 8.90 25.01 3.73
N ASN A 402 9.40 23.79 3.89
CA ASN A 402 10.72 23.54 4.49
C ASN A 402 11.88 23.50 3.47
N GLY A 403 11.59 23.68 2.16
CA GLY A 403 12.60 23.73 1.12
C GLY A 403 12.98 22.37 0.51
N THR A 404 12.49 21.23 1.04
CA THR A 404 12.76 19.88 0.52
C THR A 404 12.42 19.77 -0.97
N ALA A 405 11.25 20.30 -1.38
CA ALA A 405 10.85 20.31 -2.79
C ALA A 405 11.80 21.15 -3.67
N ALA A 406 12.31 22.27 -3.17
CA ALA A 406 13.30 23.09 -3.89
C ALA A 406 14.61 22.30 -4.10
N THR A 407 15.13 21.66 -3.06
CA THR A 407 16.34 20.81 -3.15
C THR A 407 16.20 19.74 -4.23
N LEU A 408 15.06 19.05 -4.30
CA LEU A 408 14.80 18.03 -5.33
C LEU A 408 14.74 18.64 -6.76
N MET A 409 14.09 19.79 -6.91
CA MET A 409 14.03 20.51 -8.20
C MET A 409 15.40 21.03 -8.65
N GLU A 410 16.21 21.53 -7.73
CA GLU A 410 17.58 21.97 -7.98
C GLU A 410 18.46 20.81 -8.47
N ALA A 411 18.24 19.60 -7.96
CA ALA A 411 18.91 18.40 -8.44
C ALA A 411 18.42 17.91 -9.82
N GLY A 412 17.27 18.44 -10.32
CA GLY A 412 16.69 18.08 -11.61
C GLY A 412 15.45 17.18 -11.52
N ALA A 413 14.98 16.80 -10.32
CA ALA A 413 13.77 16.00 -10.18
C ALA A 413 12.49 16.81 -10.46
N VAL A 414 11.45 16.15 -10.96
CA VAL A 414 10.15 16.76 -11.27
C VAL A 414 9.17 16.49 -10.13
N MET A 415 8.70 17.57 -9.47
CA MET A 415 7.66 17.47 -8.45
C MET A 415 6.29 17.36 -9.08
N LYS A 416 5.49 16.41 -8.64
CA LYS A 416 4.16 16.08 -9.17
C LYS A 416 3.09 16.18 -8.06
N PRO A 417 1.81 16.41 -8.39
CA PRO A 417 0.73 16.40 -7.41
C PRO A 417 0.42 14.97 -6.92
N SER A 418 -0.33 14.87 -5.81
CA SER A 418 -0.74 13.57 -5.24
C SER A 418 -1.57 12.75 -6.22
N PHE A 419 -1.04 11.61 -6.66
CA PHE A 419 -1.63 10.76 -7.69
C PHE A 419 -1.10 9.33 -7.58
N CYS A 420 -1.96 8.33 -7.72
CA CYS A 420 -1.57 6.91 -7.70
C CYS A 420 -1.08 6.38 -9.05
N GLY A 421 -1.24 7.15 -10.12
CA GLY A 421 -1.04 6.73 -11.50
C GLY A 421 0.15 5.83 -11.80
N PRO A 422 1.39 6.21 -11.45
CA PRO A 422 2.55 5.38 -11.73
C PRO A 422 2.56 4.02 -11.00
N CYS A 423 1.78 3.86 -9.93
CA CYS A 423 1.65 2.57 -9.25
C CYS A 423 0.84 1.53 -10.05
N PHE A 424 0.00 1.98 -11.00
CA PHE A 424 -0.86 1.09 -11.80
C PHE A 424 -0.73 1.29 -13.31
N GLY A 425 0.25 2.04 -13.78
CA GLY A 425 0.55 2.22 -15.20
C GLY A 425 -0.13 3.41 -15.88
N ALA A 426 -0.57 4.40 -15.12
CA ALA A 426 -1.08 5.67 -15.65
C ALA A 426 -0.17 6.83 -15.24
N GLY A 427 0.64 7.31 -16.15
CA GLY A 427 1.62 8.38 -15.93
C GLY A 427 3.03 7.88 -15.63
N ASP A 428 4.00 8.73 -15.95
CA ASP A 428 5.43 8.43 -15.92
C ASP A 428 5.76 7.08 -16.58
N THR A 429 5.14 6.84 -17.73
CA THR A 429 5.41 5.65 -18.54
C THR A 429 6.82 5.76 -19.12
N PRO A 430 7.71 4.78 -18.84
CA PRO A 430 9.07 4.82 -19.38
C PRO A 430 9.11 4.49 -20.86
N ALA A 431 10.24 4.76 -21.50
CA ALA A 431 10.47 4.40 -22.90
C ALA A 431 10.39 2.88 -23.13
N ASN A 432 10.25 2.46 -24.39
CA ASN A 432 10.25 1.04 -24.73
C ASN A 432 11.58 0.38 -24.34
N ASN A 433 11.50 -0.77 -23.69
CA ASN A 433 12.60 -1.52 -23.09
C ASN A 433 13.39 -0.80 -21.96
N ALA A 434 12.88 0.31 -21.43
CA ALA A 434 13.50 1.01 -20.31
C ALA A 434 13.36 0.22 -19.00
N LEU A 435 14.31 0.45 -18.08
CA LEU A 435 14.23 0.00 -16.70
C LEU A 435 13.86 1.18 -15.79
N SER A 436 12.64 1.16 -15.26
CA SER A 436 12.13 2.13 -14.30
C SER A 436 12.25 1.59 -12.88
N ILE A 437 12.95 2.29 -12.00
CA ILE A 437 13.04 1.96 -10.57
C ILE A 437 12.04 2.81 -9.79
N ARG A 438 11.18 2.16 -8.99
CA ARG A 438 10.08 2.84 -8.33
C ARG A 438 9.97 2.50 -6.85
N HIS A 439 9.80 3.50 -6.01
CA HIS A 439 9.22 3.30 -4.69
C HIS A 439 7.70 3.37 -4.84
N ALA A 440 7.14 2.24 -5.13
CA ALA A 440 5.72 1.98 -5.36
C ALA A 440 5.39 0.60 -4.80
N THR A 441 4.14 0.14 -4.93
CA THR A 441 3.72 -1.12 -4.30
C THR A 441 3.83 -2.33 -5.21
N ARG A 442 3.74 -2.17 -6.54
CA ARG A 442 3.67 -3.29 -7.51
C ARG A 442 4.51 -3.06 -8.76
N ASN A 443 5.02 -4.16 -9.29
CA ASN A 443 5.76 -4.22 -10.56
C ASN A 443 5.25 -5.34 -11.50
N PHE A 444 3.96 -5.63 -11.44
CA PHE A 444 3.31 -6.61 -12.31
C PHE A 444 3.41 -6.21 -13.78
N ALA A 445 3.24 -7.18 -14.68
CA ALA A 445 3.29 -6.92 -16.11
C ALA A 445 2.31 -5.81 -16.53
N ASN A 446 2.78 -4.91 -17.39
CA ASN A 446 2.06 -3.75 -17.95
C ASN A 446 1.66 -2.66 -16.94
N ARG A 447 2.08 -2.76 -15.69
CA ARG A 447 1.86 -1.73 -14.66
C ARG A 447 2.69 -0.45 -14.89
N GLU A 448 3.66 -0.51 -15.76
CA GLU A 448 4.45 0.65 -16.21
C GLU A 448 3.75 1.48 -17.31
N GLY A 449 2.64 0.98 -17.86
CA GLY A 449 1.85 1.64 -18.91
C GLY A 449 2.19 1.23 -20.34
N SER A 450 3.07 0.25 -20.55
CA SER A 450 3.36 -0.28 -21.88
C SER A 450 2.16 -1.06 -22.47
N LYS A 451 2.12 -1.13 -23.80
CA LYS A 451 1.04 -1.81 -24.54
C LYS A 451 1.63 -2.93 -25.41
N PRO A 452 1.69 -4.17 -24.91
CA PRO A 452 2.28 -5.30 -25.65
C PRO A 452 1.64 -5.56 -27.00
N GLY A 453 0.33 -5.27 -27.17
CA GLY A 453 -0.36 -5.35 -28.46
C GLY A 453 0.19 -4.38 -29.52
N ASN A 454 0.91 -3.32 -29.10
CA ASN A 454 1.60 -2.38 -29.96
C ASN A 454 3.12 -2.65 -30.04
N GLY A 455 3.59 -3.82 -29.58
CA GLY A 455 5.00 -4.16 -29.56
C GLY A 455 5.81 -3.41 -28.47
N GLN A 456 5.15 -2.89 -27.45
CA GLN A 456 5.79 -2.12 -26.37
C GLN A 456 5.97 -3.00 -25.14
N ILE A 457 7.11 -2.85 -24.49
CA ILE A 457 7.40 -3.43 -23.19
C ILE A 457 8.41 -2.53 -22.46
N SER A 458 8.25 -2.39 -21.17
CA SER A 458 9.27 -1.83 -20.27
C SER A 458 9.23 -2.57 -18.94
N ALA A 459 10.21 -2.35 -18.11
CA ALA A 459 10.35 -3.03 -16.83
C ALA A 459 10.20 -2.06 -15.67
N VAL A 460 9.46 -2.47 -14.65
CA VAL A 460 9.46 -1.80 -13.35
C VAL A 460 10.18 -2.70 -12.35
N ALA A 461 11.19 -2.14 -11.68
CA ALA A 461 11.77 -2.72 -10.48
C ALA A 461 11.40 -1.86 -9.26
N LEU A 462 11.12 -2.49 -8.12
CA LEU A 462 10.82 -1.77 -6.89
C LEU A 462 12.08 -1.55 -6.06
N MET A 463 12.26 -0.34 -5.56
CA MET A 463 13.38 0.04 -4.70
C MET A 463 12.94 1.08 -3.67
N ASP A 464 13.71 1.21 -2.59
CA ASP A 464 13.50 2.31 -1.63
C ASP A 464 13.87 3.68 -2.24
N ALA A 465 13.18 4.72 -1.80
CA ALA A 465 13.39 6.11 -2.25
C ALA A 465 14.84 6.57 -2.07
N ARG A 466 15.51 6.10 -1.02
CA ARG A 466 16.94 6.41 -0.74
C ARG A 466 17.84 5.84 -1.82
N SER A 467 17.64 4.58 -2.21
CA SER A 467 18.43 3.95 -3.28
C SER A 467 18.06 4.47 -4.67
N ILE A 468 16.82 4.92 -4.88
CA ILE A 468 16.43 5.66 -6.10
C ILE A 468 17.20 6.97 -6.18
N ALA A 469 17.26 7.75 -5.09
CA ALA A 469 18.01 9.01 -5.04
C ALA A 469 19.53 8.77 -5.22
N ALA A 470 20.10 7.72 -4.64
CA ALA A 470 21.49 7.33 -4.84
C ALA A 470 21.79 6.97 -6.31
N THR A 471 20.89 6.23 -6.96
CA THR A 471 20.96 5.91 -8.38
C THR A 471 20.84 7.18 -9.25
N ALA A 472 19.92 8.07 -8.91
CA ALA A 472 19.76 9.36 -9.59
C ALA A 472 21.02 10.23 -9.50
N ARG A 473 21.62 10.34 -8.31
CA ARG A 473 22.89 11.04 -8.08
C ARG A 473 24.03 10.53 -8.95
N ASN A 474 23.99 9.24 -9.30
CA ASN A 474 24.96 8.59 -10.19
C ASN A 474 24.51 8.52 -11.66
N GLY A 475 23.61 9.43 -12.08
CA GLY A 475 23.15 9.55 -13.47
C GLY A 475 22.45 8.30 -14.01
N GLY A 476 21.76 7.55 -13.14
CA GLY A 476 21.02 6.33 -13.48
C GLY A 476 21.81 5.02 -13.27
N VAL A 477 23.07 5.06 -12.88
CA VAL A 477 23.81 3.85 -12.53
C VAL A 477 23.30 3.31 -11.20
N LEU A 478 22.77 2.07 -11.21
CA LEU A 478 22.19 1.42 -10.04
C LEU A 478 23.13 1.49 -8.83
N THR A 479 22.65 2.07 -7.73
CA THR A 479 23.46 2.34 -6.54
C THR A 479 22.65 2.12 -5.28
N ALA A 480 23.17 1.34 -4.34
CA ALA A 480 22.59 1.22 -3.02
C ALA A 480 22.81 2.51 -2.21
N ALA A 481 21.80 2.94 -1.46
CA ALA A 481 21.93 4.15 -0.61
C ALA A 481 22.99 3.98 0.49
N THR A 482 23.32 2.76 0.87
CA THR A 482 24.42 2.44 1.80
C THR A 482 25.81 2.73 1.24
N ASP A 483 25.94 2.87 -0.08
CA ASP A 483 27.22 3.07 -0.77
C ASP A 483 27.53 4.56 -1.05
N VAL A 484 26.60 5.45 -0.71
CA VAL A 484 26.79 6.89 -0.90
C VAL A 484 26.97 7.59 0.45
N ASP A 485 27.93 8.51 0.47
CA ASP A 485 28.08 9.38 1.62
C ASP A 485 27.15 10.60 1.47
N TYR A 486 26.34 10.86 2.50
CA TYR A 486 25.45 11.99 2.60
C TYR A 486 25.18 12.33 4.07
N GLU A 487 24.81 13.56 4.34
CA GLU A 487 24.38 13.98 5.67
C GLU A 487 22.92 13.53 5.90
N SER A 488 22.70 12.69 6.91
CA SER A 488 21.33 12.27 7.26
C SER A 488 20.51 13.45 7.73
N PRO A 489 19.21 13.51 7.37
CA PRO A 489 18.32 14.53 7.92
C PRO A 489 18.33 14.51 9.45
N SER A 490 18.25 15.69 10.05
CA SER A 490 18.09 15.81 11.49
C SER A 490 16.70 15.34 11.95
N ALA A 491 16.54 15.09 13.26
CA ALA A 491 15.23 14.76 13.81
C ALA A 491 14.18 15.86 13.58
N GLU A 492 14.61 17.13 13.46
CA GLU A 492 13.71 18.25 13.16
C GLU A 492 13.32 18.24 11.67
N ASP A 493 14.24 17.91 10.75
CA ASP A 493 13.93 17.77 9.32
C ASP A 493 12.94 16.64 9.07
N LEU A 494 13.01 15.55 9.84
CA LEU A 494 12.11 14.40 9.75
C LEU A 494 10.76 14.62 10.44
N LYS A 495 10.57 15.78 11.12
CA LYS A 495 9.33 16.09 11.80
C LYS A 495 8.28 16.60 10.82
N TYR A 496 7.35 15.73 10.48
CA TYR A 496 6.19 16.10 9.65
C TYR A 496 5.25 17.06 10.40
N THR A 497 5.06 18.26 9.87
CA THR A 497 4.08 19.22 10.39
C THR A 497 2.82 19.18 9.53
N TYR A 498 1.76 18.57 10.06
CA TYR A 498 0.49 18.41 9.34
C TYR A 498 -0.32 19.71 9.30
N ASP A 499 -0.81 20.06 8.12
CA ASP A 499 -1.77 21.16 7.91
C ASP A 499 -3.04 20.64 7.24
N GLY A 500 -4.00 20.21 8.05
CA GLY A 500 -5.30 19.69 7.57
C GLY A 500 -6.25 20.75 7.02
N SER A 501 -5.90 22.06 7.11
CA SER A 501 -6.76 23.15 6.61
C SER A 501 -6.99 23.08 5.11
N VAL A 502 -6.07 22.45 4.37
CA VAL A 502 -6.21 22.24 2.91
C VAL A 502 -7.37 21.32 2.59
N TYR A 503 -7.61 20.29 3.40
CA TYR A 503 -8.77 19.41 3.24
C TYR A 503 -10.08 20.12 3.57
N ALA A 504 -10.12 20.90 4.65
CA ALA A 504 -11.30 21.68 5.02
C ALA A 504 -11.74 22.67 3.91
N LYS A 505 -10.79 23.13 3.08
CA LYS A 505 -11.07 24.06 1.96
C LYS A 505 -11.51 23.34 0.68
N ARG A 506 -11.20 22.07 0.50
CA ARG A 506 -11.38 21.37 -0.79
C ARG A 506 -12.20 20.10 -0.72
N CYS A 507 -12.14 19.34 0.38
CA CYS A 507 -12.93 18.13 0.53
C CYS A 507 -14.35 18.45 0.97
N TYR A 508 -15.31 17.67 0.49
CA TYR A 508 -16.70 17.75 0.95
C TYR A 508 -16.92 16.75 2.09
N GLU A 509 -17.29 17.24 3.24
CA GLU A 509 -17.56 16.46 4.47
C GLU A 509 -19.09 16.38 4.68
N GLY A 510 -19.70 15.36 4.09
CA GLY A 510 -21.15 15.20 4.08
C GLY A 510 -21.68 14.10 4.97
N PHE A 511 -20.86 13.37 5.72
CA PHE A 511 -21.34 12.29 6.58
C PHE A 511 -22.34 12.81 7.63
N GLY A 512 -23.49 12.12 7.72
CA GLY A 512 -24.63 12.56 8.55
C GLY A 512 -25.41 13.76 8.00
N LYS A 513 -25.14 14.18 6.74
CA LYS A 513 -25.80 15.32 6.06
C LYS A 513 -26.35 14.91 4.70
N ALA A 514 -26.94 13.71 4.59
CA ALA A 514 -27.55 13.24 3.37
C ALA A 514 -28.68 14.19 2.90
N ASP A 515 -28.67 14.51 1.61
CA ASP A 515 -29.75 15.28 0.97
C ASP A 515 -30.43 14.42 -0.11
N PRO A 516 -31.54 13.74 0.23
CA PRO A 516 -32.25 12.90 -0.73
C PRO A 516 -32.73 13.64 -1.98
N SER A 517 -32.89 14.99 -1.92
CA SER A 517 -33.33 15.82 -3.04
C SER A 517 -32.18 16.14 -4.01
N ALA A 518 -30.91 15.93 -3.61
CA ALA A 518 -29.78 16.16 -4.49
C ALA A 518 -29.84 15.22 -5.70
N GLU A 519 -29.64 15.79 -6.88
CA GLU A 519 -29.61 15.04 -8.13
C GLU A 519 -28.23 14.43 -8.37
N LEU A 520 -28.18 13.18 -8.82
CA LEU A 520 -26.95 12.54 -9.29
C LEU A 520 -26.58 13.09 -10.65
N ARG A 521 -25.30 13.47 -10.81
CA ARG A 521 -24.76 13.93 -12.10
C ARG A 521 -24.22 12.74 -12.86
N TYR A 522 -24.91 12.36 -13.93
CA TYR A 522 -24.50 11.28 -14.80
C TYR A 522 -23.73 11.84 -16.02
N GLY A 523 -22.57 11.27 -16.30
CA GLY A 523 -21.91 11.38 -17.59
C GLY A 523 -22.51 10.38 -18.60
N PRO A 524 -22.22 10.51 -19.91
CA PRO A 524 -22.74 9.59 -20.92
C PRO A 524 -22.36 8.12 -20.72
N ASN A 525 -21.28 7.87 -20.00
CA ASN A 525 -20.74 6.53 -19.67
C ASN A 525 -21.32 5.96 -18.37
N ILE A 526 -21.99 6.78 -17.54
CA ILE A 526 -22.55 6.35 -16.26
C ILE A 526 -24.05 6.12 -16.44
N LYS A 527 -24.49 4.89 -16.29
CA LYS A 527 -25.89 4.49 -16.44
C LYS A 527 -26.37 3.72 -15.22
N ASP A 528 -27.65 3.88 -14.91
CA ASP A 528 -28.27 3.04 -13.88
C ASP A 528 -28.28 1.58 -14.29
N TRP A 529 -28.23 0.71 -13.29
CA TRP A 529 -28.44 -0.72 -13.51
C TRP A 529 -29.83 -0.95 -14.14
N PRO A 530 -29.96 -1.87 -15.10
CA PRO A 530 -31.26 -2.29 -15.59
C PRO A 530 -32.08 -2.93 -14.48
N ALA A 531 -33.39 -2.94 -14.62
CA ALA A 531 -34.26 -3.69 -13.71
C ALA A 531 -33.85 -5.17 -13.72
N MET A 532 -33.49 -5.70 -12.57
CA MET A 532 -33.11 -7.10 -12.44
C MET A 532 -34.37 -7.93 -12.20
N PRO A 533 -34.55 -9.07 -12.90
CA PRO A 533 -35.58 -10.03 -12.57
C PRO A 533 -35.33 -10.63 -11.18
N ALA A 534 -36.37 -11.10 -10.53
CA ALA A 534 -36.22 -11.89 -9.32
C ALA A 534 -35.39 -13.14 -9.61
N LEU A 535 -34.53 -13.51 -8.66
CA LEU A 535 -33.80 -14.78 -8.75
C LEU A 535 -34.80 -15.93 -8.63
N GLU A 536 -34.69 -16.90 -9.51
CA GLU A 536 -35.41 -18.17 -9.42
C GLU A 536 -34.68 -19.11 -8.46
N ASP A 537 -35.38 -20.07 -7.88
CA ASP A 537 -34.79 -21.07 -6.97
C ASP A 537 -33.75 -21.92 -7.69
N ASP A 538 -33.96 -22.19 -8.98
CA ASP A 538 -33.06 -22.95 -9.86
C ASP A 538 -32.57 -22.08 -11.01
N LEU A 539 -31.28 -22.11 -11.30
CA LEU A 539 -30.67 -21.41 -12.43
C LEU A 539 -30.11 -22.39 -13.43
N LEU A 540 -30.63 -22.35 -14.65
CA LEU A 540 -30.02 -23.06 -15.78
C LEU A 540 -28.86 -22.24 -16.33
N VAL A 541 -27.63 -22.73 -16.14
CA VAL A 541 -26.42 -22.05 -16.61
C VAL A 541 -25.66 -22.89 -17.63
N LYS A 542 -25.00 -22.23 -18.59
CA LYS A 542 -24.05 -22.83 -19.51
C LYS A 542 -22.64 -22.59 -19.00
N LEU A 543 -21.89 -23.67 -18.72
CA LEU A 543 -20.48 -23.57 -18.42
C LEU A 543 -19.71 -23.12 -19.67
N CYS A 544 -19.17 -21.92 -19.69
CA CYS A 544 -18.49 -21.35 -20.86
C CYS A 544 -16.95 -21.48 -20.78
N ALA A 545 -16.38 -21.56 -19.60
CA ALA A 545 -14.95 -21.72 -19.39
C ALA A 545 -14.64 -22.36 -18.02
N VAL A 546 -13.54 -23.05 -17.93
CA VAL A 546 -12.94 -23.54 -16.70
C VAL A 546 -11.54 -22.97 -16.61
N ILE A 547 -11.27 -22.17 -15.58
CA ILE A 547 -9.97 -21.55 -15.36
C ILE A 547 -9.26 -22.34 -14.27
N HIS A 548 -8.10 -22.90 -14.59
CA HIS A 548 -7.28 -23.68 -13.67
C HIS A 548 -6.15 -22.84 -13.02
N ASP A 549 -6.08 -21.55 -13.32
CA ASP A 549 -5.10 -20.64 -12.72
C ASP A 549 -5.54 -20.30 -11.28
N PRO A 550 -4.73 -20.63 -10.26
CA PRO A 550 -5.06 -20.34 -8.87
C PRO A 550 -4.95 -18.83 -8.52
N VAL A 551 -4.36 -18.03 -9.40
CA VAL A 551 -4.17 -16.59 -9.24
C VAL A 551 -4.83 -15.87 -10.41
N THR A 552 -6.16 -15.88 -10.43
CA THR A 552 -6.91 -15.07 -11.40
C THR A 552 -7.18 -13.71 -10.78
N THR A 553 -6.60 -12.66 -11.35
CA THR A 553 -6.91 -11.29 -10.96
C THR A 553 -7.94 -10.70 -11.91
N THR A 554 -8.76 -9.80 -11.40
CA THR A 554 -9.74 -9.04 -12.21
C THR A 554 -9.13 -7.77 -12.81
N ASP A 555 -7.86 -7.53 -12.58
CA ASP A 555 -7.11 -6.35 -13.04
C ASP A 555 -6.54 -6.50 -14.45
#